data_d7a3ef10fc50a422174c647ebb9c535d
#
_entry.id   d7a3ef10fc50a422174c647ebb9c535d
#
_cell.length_a   1.000
_cell.length_b   1.000
_cell.length_c   1.000
_cell.angle_alpha   90.00
_cell.angle_beta   90.00
_cell.angle_gamma   90.00
#
_symmetry.space_group_name_H-M   'P 1'
#
loop_
_entity.id
_entity.type
_entity.pdbx_description
1 polymer ?
#
loop_
_entity_poly.entity_id
_entity_poly.type
_entity_poly.pdbx_seq_one_letter_code
_entity_poly.pdbx_strand_id
1 'polypeptide(L)'
;LLLTPSMAQVVVNDPVATSQAVITCGNARFTVLTPEMIRVEYSEQAKFEDRATFTIVNRKLDAPQFTKSEDDTYLYITTSNLKLKYRKGTDPRTLPASPSNLTITISGNGVSSVWYPGKPDPLNLKGTSRTLDGLMGESKRAEMENGLVSRSGWAVIDDSWASPRSDGGRSYALSPNSDMGYPWWTQRADNHAMDTYVLGYGHNYKKALADYTKIAGNIPLPPNYIFGYWYSKYSSYSADDYRNIMSDLKTNKIPTDVMVIDMDWHWNGNAYSQSEGRGGWTGWSWNTNLIPNPKGLLSEMHSQNFKTALNLHPADGINQIESPTYFAAMNSELGGKYLNDSRNNINWSLDYTDFTKSFFKNIIRDHESEGVDFWWLDWQQYLTSPYTNSLSETFWCNYVFFNEAAKRTGHRPVIFHRWGGLGSHRYQIGFSGDANISYEALAFEPYFTATASNVGYGYWGHDLGGHMFSNEELVNNPNLVLRWIQFGVFTPIFRTHATN
;
A
#
# COMPACT_ATOMS: atom_id res chain seq x y z
N LEU A 1 5.12 5.05 -35.98
CA LEU A 1 5.42 5.76 -34.71
C LEU A 1 6.11 4.78 -33.79
N LEU A 2 7.44 4.86 -33.69
CA LEU A 2 8.24 4.17 -32.71
C LEU A 2 7.95 4.81 -31.35
N LEU A 3 7.10 4.18 -30.54
CA LEU A 3 6.95 4.53 -29.15
C LEU A 3 8.25 4.09 -28.43
N THR A 4 9.10 5.06 -28.12
CA THR A 4 10.18 4.82 -27.15
C THR A 4 9.54 4.32 -25.86
N PRO A 5 10.03 3.24 -25.24
CA PRO A 5 9.52 2.82 -23.95
C PRO A 5 9.77 3.96 -22.97
N SER A 6 8.67 4.52 -22.44
CA SER A 6 8.73 5.46 -21.34
C SER A 6 9.40 4.73 -20.18
N MET A 7 10.64 5.08 -19.90
CA MET A 7 11.32 4.64 -18.69
C MET A 7 10.40 4.99 -17.53
N ALA A 8 10.16 4.04 -16.62
CA ALA A 8 9.46 4.32 -15.38
C ALA A 8 10.16 5.52 -14.73
N GLN A 9 9.48 6.65 -14.69
CA GLN A 9 10.04 7.87 -14.14
C GLN A 9 10.24 7.61 -12.66
N VAL A 10 11.49 7.49 -12.23
CA VAL A 10 11.83 7.49 -10.81
C VAL A 10 11.13 8.70 -10.22
N VAL A 11 10.23 8.49 -9.28
CA VAL A 11 9.47 9.58 -8.66
C VAL A 11 10.48 10.46 -7.95
N VAL A 12 10.81 11.58 -8.55
CA VAL A 12 11.66 12.59 -7.91
C VAL A 12 10.79 13.23 -6.83
N ASN A 13 11.08 12.89 -5.57
CA ASN A 13 10.46 13.53 -4.44
C ASN A 13 10.98 14.97 -4.34
N ASP A 14 10.09 15.95 -4.36
CA ASP A 14 10.41 17.37 -4.12
C ASP A 14 9.67 17.85 -2.87
N PRO A 15 10.13 17.44 -1.67
CA PRO A 15 9.37 17.60 -0.44
C PRO A 15 9.47 18.99 0.19
N VAL A 16 10.40 19.84 -0.26
CA VAL A 16 10.59 21.18 0.30
C VAL A 16 9.62 22.15 -0.35
N ALA A 17 8.74 22.73 0.44
CA ALA A 17 7.77 23.69 -0.07
C ALA A 17 8.41 24.97 -0.60
N THR A 18 7.78 25.62 -1.56
CA THR A 18 8.18 26.96 -2.04
C THR A 18 8.15 27.94 -0.87
N SER A 19 9.22 28.70 -0.68
CA SER A 19 9.37 29.60 0.48
C SER A 19 8.27 30.63 0.62
N GLN A 20 7.72 31.11 -0.52
CA GLN A 20 6.60 32.06 -0.57
C GLN A 20 5.29 31.47 0.02
N ALA A 21 5.16 30.14 0.06
CA ALA A 21 4.00 29.47 0.62
C ALA A 21 4.10 29.21 2.13
N VAL A 22 5.28 29.44 2.73
CA VAL A 22 5.57 29.06 4.12
C VAL A 22 5.48 30.26 5.06
N ILE A 23 4.73 30.11 6.14
CA ILE A 23 4.55 31.12 7.19
C ILE A 23 4.93 30.48 8.53
N THR A 24 5.96 30.99 9.18
CA THR A 24 6.35 30.55 10.52
C THR A 24 5.88 31.56 11.59
N CYS A 25 5.35 31.06 12.69
CA CYS A 25 4.90 31.83 13.83
C CYS A 25 5.30 31.12 15.14
N GLY A 26 6.53 31.42 15.63
CA GLY A 26 7.10 30.72 16.77
C GLY A 26 7.22 29.21 16.52
N ASN A 27 6.62 28.41 17.35
CA ASN A 27 6.62 26.95 17.27
C ASN A 27 5.59 26.36 16.28
N ALA A 28 4.84 27.22 15.56
CA ALA A 28 3.92 26.81 14.52
C ALA A 28 4.46 27.19 13.14
N ARG A 29 4.21 26.33 12.15
CA ARG A 29 4.48 26.57 10.74
C ARG A 29 3.25 26.21 9.90
N PHE A 30 2.94 27.08 8.95
CA PHE A 30 1.83 26.90 8.02
C PHE A 30 2.36 26.92 6.60
N THR A 31 1.91 25.97 5.76
CA THR A 31 2.29 25.95 4.34
C THR A 31 1.02 25.94 3.51
N VAL A 32 0.81 26.99 2.72
CA VAL A 32 -0.35 27.13 1.81
C VAL A 32 0.00 26.41 0.51
N LEU A 33 -0.51 25.19 0.34
CA LEU A 33 -0.18 24.34 -0.82
C LEU A 33 -1.08 24.62 -2.03
N THR A 34 -2.37 24.83 -1.78
CA THR A 34 -3.35 25.28 -2.79
C THR A 34 -4.34 26.24 -2.12
N PRO A 35 -5.23 26.93 -2.87
CA PRO A 35 -6.27 27.73 -2.24
C PRO A 35 -7.18 26.95 -1.27
N GLU A 36 -7.25 25.62 -1.44
CA GLU A 36 -8.09 24.71 -0.65
C GLU A 36 -7.29 23.78 0.27
N MET A 37 -5.94 23.84 0.28
CA MET A 37 -5.12 22.95 1.08
C MET A 37 -4.04 23.70 1.85
N ILE A 38 -3.99 23.49 3.16
CA ILE A 38 -2.98 24.05 4.04
C ILE A 38 -2.40 22.96 4.95
N ARG A 39 -1.05 22.93 5.06
CA ARG A 39 -0.34 22.14 6.06
C ARG A 39 -0.20 22.95 7.33
N VAL A 40 -0.44 22.31 8.45
CA VAL A 40 -0.29 22.87 9.81
C VAL A 40 0.72 22.02 10.56
N GLU A 41 1.79 22.64 11.02
CA GLU A 41 2.80 21.98 11.84
C GLU A 41 2.95 22.73 13.17
N TYR A 42 3.18 21.97 14.24
CA TYR A 42 3.57 22.52 15.53
C TYR A 42 4.61 21.61 16.17
N SER A 43 5.71 22.20 16.61
CA SER A 43 6.78 21.51 17.35
C SER A 43 7.23 22.38 18.52
N GLU A 44 7.22 21.84 19.72
CA GLU A 44 7.72 22.56 20.91
C GLU A 44 9.19 22.98 20.78
N GLN A 45 9.94 22.29 19.92
CA GLN A 45 11.35 22.56 19.62
C GLN A 45 11.55 23.39 18.35
N ALA A 46 10.48 23.84 17.69
CA ALA A 46 10.51 24.48 16.37
C ALA A 46 11.25 23.65 15.29
N LYS A 47 11.20 22.32 15.40
CA LYS A 47 11.79 21.38 14.44
C LYS A 47 10.70 20.88 13.51
N PHE A 48 10.73 21.32 12.28
CA PHE A 48 9.74 20.99 11.25
C PHE A 48 10.31 19.97 10.26
N GLU A 49 9.41 19.20 9.63
CA GLU A 49 9.82 18.15 8.69
C GLU A 49 9.75 18.63 7.25
N ASP A 50 10.91 18.75 6.61
CA ASP A 50 11.00 19.16 5.20
C ASP A 50 11.31 18.00 4.24
N ARG A 51 11.65 16.82 4.78
CA ARG A 51 11.84 15.62 3.96
C ARG A 51 10.50 15.01 3.54
N ALA A 52 10.54 14.19 2.51
CA ALA A 52 9.41 13.31 2.17
C ALA A 52 9.06 12.40 3.36
N THR A 53 7.80 12.01 3.44
CA THR A 53 7.29 11.06 4.43
C THR A 53 6.64 9.86 3.73
N PHE A 54 6.20 8.89 4.51
CA PHE A 54 5.46 7.75 3.95
C PHE A 54 4.17 8.17 3.25
N THR A 55 3.55 9.26 3.68
CA THR A 55 2.31 9.75 3.10
C THR A 55 2.54 10.84 2.05
N ILE A 56 3.39 11.83 2.35
CA ILE A 56 3.57 13.03 1.53
C ILE A 56 5.00 13.10 1.00
N VAL A 57 5.15 13.12 -0.32
CA VAL A 57 6.46 13.08 -0.98
C VAL A 57 6.83 14.37 -1.70
N ASN A 58 5.85 15.22 -2.03
CA ASN A 58 6.07 16.49 -2.71
C ASN A 58 5.35 17.62 -1.98
N ARG A 59 6.01 18.76 -1.82
CA ARG A 59 5.41 19.98 -1.29
C ARG A 59 5.78 21.23 -2.11
N LYS A 60 6.68 21.07 -3.08
CA LYS A 60 7.08 22.15 -3.98
C LYS A 60 6.02 22.36 -5.06
N LEU A 61 5.04 23.15 -4.70
CA LEU A 61 3.98 23.63 -5.60
C LEU A 61 4.17 25.14 -5.79
N ASP A 62 3.58 25.68 -6.84
CA ASP A 62 3.47 27.12 -7.01
C ASP A 62 2.65 27.72 -5.87
N ALA A 63 3.18 28.75 -5.23
CA ALA A 63 2.49 29.39 -4.12
C ALA A 63 1.16 30.02 -4.62
N PRO A 64 0.02 29.63 -4.04
CA PRO A 64 -1.24 30.24 -4.42
C PRO A 64 -1.34 31.68 -3.90
N GLN A 65 -2.29 32.45 -4.43
CA GLN A 65 -2.62 33.76 -3.91
C GLN A 65 -3.23 33.62 -2.51
N PHE A 66 -2.66 34.29 -1.53
CA PHE A 66 -3.19 34.39 -0.16
C PHE A 66 -2.77 35.71 0.50
N THR A 67 -3.45 36.07 1.58
CA THR A 67 -3.06 37.19 2.43
C THR A 67 -2.69 36.70 3.82
N LYS A 68 -1.66 37.32 4.40
CA LYS A 68 -1.27 37.18 5.80
C LYS A 68 -1.58 38.49 6.54
N SER A 69 -2.22 38.38 7.69
CA SER A 69 -2.35 39.48 8.65
C SER A 69 -2.25 38.96 10.09
N GLU A 70 -1.97 39.85 11.02
CA GLU A 70 -1.89 39.51 12.44
C GLU A 70 -2.27 40.68 13.31
N ASP A 71 -2.82 40.39 14.47
CA ASP A 71 -3.00 41.29 15.59
C ASP A 71 -2.14 40.84 16.78
N ASP A 72 -2.30 41.41 17.96
CA ASP A 72 -1.51 41.07 19.14
C ASP A 72 -1.69 39.61 19.54
N THR A 73 -2.81 38.99 19.28
CA THR A 73 -3.21 37.66 19.75
C THR A 73 -3.16 36.60 18.64
N TYR A 74 -3.57 36.95 17.41
CA TYR A 74 -3.81 35.99 16.36
C TYR A 74 -3.02 36.25 15.09
N LEU A 75 -2.65 35.16 14.42
CA LEU A 75 -2.24 35.13 13.01
C LEU A 75 -3.43 34.70 12.16
N TYR A 76 -3.60 35.37 11.02
CA TYR A 76 -4.61 35.03 10.01
C TYR A 76 -3.95 34.76 8.67
N ILE A 77 -4.39 33.69 8.00
CA ILE A 77 -4.02 33.36 6.64
C ILE A 77 -5.31 33.16 5.85
N THR A 78 -5.49 33.88 4.74
CA THR A 78 -6.71 33.83 3.96
C THR A 78 -6.39 33.59 2.50
N THR A 79 -6.99 32.53 1.95
CA THR A 79 -7.04 32.21 0.52
C THR A 79 -8.43 32.51 -0.04
N SER A 80 -8.72 32.16 -1.29
CA SER A 80 -10.08 32.22 -1.83
C SER A 80 -11.07 31.27 -1.15
N ASN A 81 -10.61 30.19 -0.52
CA ASN A 81 -11.43 29.09 0.00
C ASN A 81 -11.25 28.85 1.51
N LEU A 82 -10.10 29.24 2.07
CA LEU A 82 -9.75 28.98 3.46
C LEU A 82 -9.48 30.28 4.22
N LYS A 83 -9.94 30.33 5.46
CA LYS A 83 -9.52 31.35 6.42
C LYS A 83 -9.03 30.67 7.69
N LEU A 84 -7.72 30.62 7.86
CA LEU A 84 -7.06 30.14 9.07
C LEU A 84 -6.95 31.28 10.08
N LYS A 85 -7.29 30.97 11.35
CA LYS A 85 -7.05 31.81 12.52
C LYS A 85 -6.28 30.99 13.55
N TYR A 86 -5.10 31.43 13.91
CA TYR A 86 -4.23 30.77 14.89
C TYR A 86 -3.87 31.71 16.05
N ARG A 87 -4.06 31.25 17.28
CA ARG A 87 -3.62 31.98 18.50
C ARG A 87 -2.12 31.81 18.66
N LYS A 88 -1.38 32.91 18.54
CA LYS A 88 0.07 32.92 18.59
C LYS A 88 0.60 32.33 19.91
N GLY A 89 1.66 31.52 19.82
CA GLY A 89 2.34 30.94 20.98
C GLY A 89 1.60 29.76 21.66
N THR A 90 0.53 29.22 21.06
CA THR A 90 -0.19 28.08 21.62
C THR A 90 0.02 26.78 20.81
N ASP A 91 -0.07 25.64 21.49
CA ASP A 91 -0.19 24.35 20.79
C ASP A 91 -1.64 24.18 20.28
N PRO A 92 -1.84 23.98 18.98
CA PRO A 92 -3.17 23.77 18.40
C PRO A 92 -3.92 22.57 19.00
N ARG A 93 -3.21 21.57 19.55
CA ARG A 93 -3.77 20.30 20.06
C ARG A 93 -4.32 20.41 21.48
N THR A 94 -3.95 21.41 22.26
CA THR A 94 -4.16 21.43 23.72
C THR A 94 -5.59 21.67 24.19
N LEU A 95 -6.50 22.00 23.29
CA LEU A 95 -7.92 22.24 23.63
C LEU A 95 -8.83 21.45 22.69
N PRO A 96 -9.03 20.14 22.94
CA PRO A 96 -9.77 19.28 22.03
C PRO A 96 -11.25 19.65 21.83
N ALA A 97 -11.85 20.37 22.79
CA ALA A 97 -13.25 20.77 22.70
C ALA A 97 -13.46 22.24 22.29
N SER A 98 -12.39 23.00 22.11
CA SER A 98 -12.49 24.45 21.84
C SER A 98 -11.68 24.86 20.60
N PRO A 99 -12.30 25.55 19.64
CA PRO A 99 -11.61 26.10 18.48
C PRO A 99 -10.78 27.36 18.79
N SER A 100 -10.42 27.58 20.05
CA SER A 100 -9.79 28.85 20.48
C SER A 100 -8.37 29.04 20.00
N ASN A 101 -7.60 27.94 19.82
CA ASN A 101 -6.18 28.02 19.42
C ASN A 101 -5.98 27.98 17.91
N LEU A 102 -6.77 27.17 17.19
CA LEU A 102 -6.71 27.08 15.76
C LEU A 102 -8.09 26.77 15.18
N THR A 103 -8.48 27.55 14.19
CA THR A 103 -9.64 27.26 13.35
C THR A 103 -9.31 27.49 11.89
N ILE A 104 -9.90 26.70 11.02
CA ILE A 104 -9.91 26.93 9.58
C ILE A 104 -11.36 26.96 9.12
N THR A 105 -11.81 28.13 8.67
CA THR A 105 -13.10 28.28 8.01
C THR A 105 -12.96 27.93 6.55
N ILE A 106 -13.82 27.06 6.04
CA ILE A 106 -13.89 26.61 4.66
C ILE A 106 -15.11 27.26 4.02
N SER A 107 -14.94 27.88 2.85
CA SER A 107 -16.02 28.52 2.12
C SER A 107 -15.88 28.28 0.62
N GLY A 108 -17.03 28.17 -0.06
CA GLY A 108 -17.08 27.91 -1.50
C GLY A 108 -17.36 26.42 -1.82
N ASN A 109 -17.54 26.14 -3.11
CA ASN A 109 -17.85 24.80 -3.62
C ASN A 109 -19.03 24.11 -2.90
N GLY A 110 -20.08 24.90 -2.59
CA GLY A 110 -21.32 24.41 -1.97
C GLY A 110 -21.28 24.23 -0.46
N VAL A 111 -20.23 24.71 0.22
CA VAL A 111 -20.04 24.52 1.66
C VAL A 111 -19.66 25.81 2.36
N SER A 112 -20.15 25.94 3.60
CA SER A 112 -19.64 26.86 4.62
C SER A 112 -19.48 26.06 5.92
N SER A 113 -18.25 25.78 6.32
CA SER A 113 -17.96 24.97 7.49
C SER A 113 -16.68 25.43 8.19
N VAL A 114 -16.44 24.90 9.39
CA VAL A 114 -15.24 25.22 10.19
C VAL A 114 -14.62 23.91 10.63
N TRP A 115 -13.31 23.80 10.46
CA TRP A 115 -12.49 22.74 11.04
C TRP A 115 -11.61 23.27 12.16
N TYR A 116 -11.34 22.42 13.14
CA TYR A 116 -10.33 22.61 14.20
C TYR A 116 -9.75 21.25 14.62
N PRO A 117 -8.55 21.19 15.23
CA PRO A 117 -7.95 19.94 15.68
C PRO A 117 -8.87 19.13 16.59
N GLY A 118 -9.00 17.83 16.32
CA GLY A 118 -9.87 16.93 17.06
C GLY A 118 -11.36 16.96 16.69
N LYS A 119 -11.77 17.80 15.72
CA LYS A 119 -13.16 17.81 15.26
C LYS A 119 -13.49 16.51 14.53
N PRO A 120 -14.55 15.76 14.96
CA PRO A 120 -14.96 14.54 14.25
C PRO A 120 -15.60 14.86 12.89
N ASP A 121 -15.45 13.95 11.95
CA ASP A 121 -16.04 14.03 10.61
C ASP A 121 -17.00 12.85 10.34
N PRO A 122 -18.24 12.89 10.87
CA PRO A 122 -19.21 11.82 10.68
C PRO A 122 -19.74 11.71 9.25
N LEU A 123 -19.48 12.71 8.41
CA LEU A 123 -19.94 12.76 7.02
C LEU A 123 -18.82 12.42 6.01
N ASN A 124 -17.69 11.90 6.50
CA ASN A 124 -16.59 11.45 5.65
C ASN A 124 -17.04 10.29 4.73
N LEU A 125 -16.65 10.36 3.46
CA LEU A 125 -17.03 9.35 2.46
C LEU A 125 -16.17 8.10 2.51
N LYS A 126 -15.30 8.01 3.49
CA LYS A 126 -14.43 6.87 3.79
C LYS A 126 -13.35 6.62 2.72
N GLY A 127 -12.43 5.77 3.08
CA GLY A 127 -11.30 5.31 2.27
C GLY A 127 -11.21 3.79 2.27
N THR A 128 -10.03 3.26 2.53
CA THR A 128 -9.77 1.83 2.62
C THR A 128 -9.84 1.33 4.07
N SER A 129 -9.77 0.03 4.21
CA SER A 129 -9.38 -0.64 5.44
C SER A 129 -8.12 -1.46 5.22
N ARG A 130 -7.57 -2.01 6.30
CA ARG A 130 -6.38 -2.84 6.23
C ARG A 130 -6.60 -4.11 5.39
N THR A 131 -7.71 -4.81 5.63
CA THR A 131 -8.09 -6.04 4.93
C THR A 131 -9.55 -6.38 5.21
N LEU A 132 -10.17 -7.17 4.33
CA LEU A 132 -11.53 -7.68 4.50
C LEU A 132 -11.55 -9.13 5.00
N ASP A 133 -10.42 -9.67 5.44
CA ASP A 133 -10.29 -11.06 5.88
C ASP A 133 -11.39 -11.48 6.84
N GLY A 134 -12.05 -12.58 6.54
CA GLY A 134 -13.07 -13.16 7.38
C GLY A 134 -14.31 -12.31 7.60
N LEU A 135 -14.58 -11.32 6.75
CA LEU A 135 -15.82 -10.55 6.79
C LEU A 135 -17.03 -11.45 6.50
N MET A 136 -17.81 -11.69 7.52
CA MET A 136 -19.06 -12.45 7.48
C MET A 136 -20.22 -11.54 7.90
N GLY A 137 -21.03 -11.11 6.93
CA GLY A 137 -22.24 -10.36 7.16
C GLY A 137 -22.03 -8.92 7.69
N GLU A 138 -23.13 -8.18 7.89
CA GLU A 138 -23.11 -6.76 8.26
C GLU A 138 -22.47 -6.48 9.63
N SER A 139 -22.61 -7.39 10.58
CA SER A 139 -22.07 -7.24 11.95
C SER A 139 -20.54 -7.35 12.04
N LYS A 140 -19.87 -7.79 10.97
CA LYS A 140 -18.42 -7.98 10.90
C LYS A 140 -17.78 -7.21 9.74
N ARG A 141 -18.44 -6.19 9.23
CA ARG A 141 -17.85 -5.32 8.20
C ARG A 141 -16.59 -4.64 8.75
N ALA A 142 -15.56 -4.58 7.92
CA ALA A 142 -14.38 -3.81 8.24
C ALA A 142 -14.76 -2.35 8.44
N GLU A 143 -14.25 -1.74 9.51
CA GLU A 143 -14.39 -0.31 9.70
C GLU A 143 -13.49 0.40 8.69
N MET A 144 -14.12 1.23 7.84
CA MET A 144 -13.41 2.00 6.84
C MET A 144 -12.82 3.25 7.46
N GLU A 145 -11.56 3.50 7.17
CA GLU A 145 -10.89 4.75 7.55
C GLU A 145 -11.52 5.96 6.88
N ASN A 146 -11.22 7.15 7.42
CA ASN A 146 -11.59 8.38 6.74
C ASN A 146 -10.76 8.55 5.46
N GLY A 147 -11.46 8.88 4.37
CA GLY A 147 -10.87 9.24 3.09
C GLY A 147 -10.65 10.75 2.96
N LEU A 148 -10.22 11.15 1.77
CA LEU A 148 -9.82 12.53 1.45
C LEU A 148 -10.99 13.43 1.04
N VAL A 149 -12.21 12.92 1.07
CA VAL A 149 -13.43 13.61 0.67
C VAL A 149 -14.54 13.42 1.69
N SER A 150 -15.30 14.47 1.93
CA SER A 150 -16.35 14.48 2.94
C SER A 150 -17.49 15.42 2.55
N ARG A 151 -18.72 15.06 2.94
CA ARG A 151 -19.88 15.96 2.86
C ARG A 151 -19.80 17.13 3.84
N SER A 152 -18.92 17.04 4.85
CA SER A 152 -18.57 18.17 5.74
C SER A 152 -17.82 19.30 5.01
N GLY A 153 -17.34 19.02 3.78
CA GLY A 153 -16.60 19.97 2.96
C GLY A 153 -15.12 20.09 3.29
N TRP A 154 -14.63 19.29 4.23
CA TRP A 154 -13.23 19.19 4.60
C TRP A 154 -12.83 17.75 4.89
N ALA A 155 -11.56 17.47 4.72
CA ALA A 155 -10.92 16.23 5.16
C ALA A 155 -9.53 16.54 5.73
N VAL A 156 -8.94 15.57 6.40
CA VAL A 156 -7.65 15.74 7.09
C VAL A 156 -6.72 14.58 6.74
N ILE A 157 -5.47 14.90 6.44
CA ILE A 157 -4.38 13.95 6.44
C ILE A 157 -3.54 14.24 7.69
N ASP A 158 -3.57 13.35 8.65
CA ASP A 158 -2.68 13.41 9.79
C ASP A 158 -1.42 12.61 9.48
N ASP A 159 -0.32 13.33 9.18
CA ASP A 159 0.98 12.77 8.86
C ASP A 159 1.94 12.82 10.06
N SER A 160 1.42 13.14 11.25
CA SER A 160 2.20 13.19 12.49
C SER A 160 2.73 11.81 12.85
N TRP A 161 4.00 11.72 13.27
CA TRP A 161 4.55 10.44 13.72
C TRP A 161 3.80 9.87 14.93
N ALA A 162 3.31 10.72 15.82
CA ALA A 162 2.54 10.30 17.00
C ALA A 162 1.21 9.61 16.65
N SER A 163 0.64 9.91 15.50
CA SER A 163 -0.61 9.31 15.03
C SER A 163 -0.35 7.96 14.37
N PRO A 164 -0.99 6.86 14.82
CA PRO A 164 -0.84 5.57 14.18
C PRO A 164 -1.46 5.60 12.79
N ARG A 165 -0.79 4.95 11.84
CA ARG A 165 -1.35 4.65 10.54
C ARG A 165 -2.26 3.42 10.65
N SER A 166 -3.18 3.29 9.75
CA SER A 166 -4.10 2.15 9.65
C SER A 166 -3.41 0.80 9.46
N ASP A 167 -2.23 0.83 8.85
CA ASP A 167 -1.39 -0.36 8.68
C ASP A 167 -0.61 -0.75 9.95
N GLY A 168 -0.90 -0.12 11.08
CA GLY A 168 -0.28 -0.39 12.38
C GLY A 168 1.05 0.33 12.62
N GLY A 169 1.62 0.97 11.61
CA GLY A 169 2.89 1.68 11.70
C GLY A 169 2.76 3.17 12.01
N ARG A 170 3.88 3.87 11.86
CA ARG A 170 4.00 5.32 11.99
C ARG A 170 4.47 5.94 10.67
N SER A 171 4.22 7.22 10.47
CA SER A 171 4.70 7.95 9.30
C SER A 171 6.14 8.39 9.50
N TYR A 172 7.09 7.60 9.00
CA TYR A 172 8.51 7.94 8.99
C TYR A 172 8.84 8.97 7.90
N ALA A 173 9.98 9.64 8.06
CA ALA A 173 10.56 10.41 6.99
C ALA A 173 11.37 9.52 6.04
N LEU A 174 11.57 9.99 4.80
CA LEU A 174 12.37 9.34 3.77
C LEU A 174 13.64 10.16 3.50
N SER A 175 14.78 9.57 3.78
CA SER A 175 16.08 10.16 3.47
C SER A 175 16.47 9.86 2.03
N PRO A 176 16.81 10.87 1.20
CA PRO A 176 17.32 10.64 -0.14
C PRO A 176 18.74 10.03 -0.15
N ASN A 177 19.46 10.15 0.96
CA ASN A 177 20.81 9.64 1.12
C ASN A 177 20.78 8.15 1.46
N SER A 178 20.54 7.31 0.45
CA SER A 178 20.48 5.87 0.57
C SER A 178 21.32 5.21 -0.52
N ASP A 179 21.97 4.12 -0.17
CA ASP A 179 22.72 3.28 -1.13
C ASP A 179 21.83 2.26 -1.86
N MET A 180 20.51 2.34 -1.64
CA MET A 180 19.51 1.53 -2.33
C MET A 180 19.13 2.07 -3.72
N GLY A 181 19.49 3.33 -4.04
CA GLY A 181 19.07 4.01 -5.26
C GLY A 181 17.66 4.59 -5.21
N TYR A 182 17.01 4.52 -4.07
CA TYR A 182 15.75 5.19 -3.73
C TYR A 182 15.77 5.58 -2.24
N PRO A 183 14.93 6.56 -1.79
CA PRO A 183 14.94 7.03 -0.41
C PRO A 183 14.69 5.92 0.60
N TRP A 184 15.32 6.01 1.76
CA TRP A 184 15.18 5.03 2.84
C TRP A 184 14.54 5.64 4.08
N TRP A 185 13.84 4.85 4.89
CA TRP A 185 13.20 5.34 6.11
C TRP A 185 14.20 5.95 7.09
N THR A 186 13.77 6.96 7.79
CA THR A 186 14.54 7.62 8.88
C THR A 186 13.57 8.26 9.87
N GLN A 187 14.08 8.54 11.06
CA GLN A 187 13.30 9.23 12.10
C GLN A 187 12.86 10.62 11.63
N ARG A 188 11.71 11.06 12.10
CA ARG A 188 11.23 12.44 11.88
C ARG A 188 12.13 13.44 12.57
N ALA A 189 12.08 14.69 12.13
CA ALA A 189 12.80 15.80 12.77
C ALA A 189 12.35 15.99 14.23
N ASP A 190 11.07 15.77 14.52
CA ASP A 190 10.48 15.73 15.84
C ASP A 190 9.29 14.75 15.84
N ASN A 191 9.41 13.65 16.59
CA ASN A 191 8.35 12.62 16.68
C ASN A 191 7.11 13.10 17.47
N HIS A 192 7.21 14.21 18.18
CA HIS A 192 6.11 14.82 18.93
C HIS A 192 5.43 15.97 18.18
N ALA A 193 5.97 16.36 17.03
CA ALA A 193 5.39 17.42 16.22
C ALA A 193 4.01 17.01 15.67
N MET A 194 3.10 17.98 15.62
CA MET A 194 1.93 17.93 14.79
C MET A 194 2.32 18.16 13.33
N ASP A 195 1.79 17.38 12.41
CA ASP A 195 1.98 17.53 10.97
C ASP A 195 0.69 17.12 10.25
N THR A 196 -0.17 18.08 9.99
CA THR A 196 -1.54 17.84 9.54
C THR A 196 -1.84 18.65 8.30
N TYR A 197 -2.42 18.02 7.29
CA TYR A 197 -2.91 18.68 6.07
C TYR A 197 -4.42 18.80 6.14
N VAL A 198 -4.93 20.01 6.02
CA VAL A 198 -6.37 20.30 6.01
C VAL A 198 -6.78 20.59 4.56
N LEU A 199 -7.72 19.79 4.08
CA LEU A 199 -8.27 19.82 2.73
C LEU A 199 -9.67 20.43 2.79
N GLY A 200 -9.83 21.67 2.36
CA GLY A 200 -11.10 22.40 2.38
C GLY A 200 -11.69 22.59 0.98
N TYR A 201 -11.88 21.49 0.25
CA TYR A 201 -12.35 21.49 -1.14
C TYR A 201 -13.87 21.65 -1.30
N GLY A 202 -14.62 21.72 -0.17
CA GLY A 202 -16.08 21.66 -0.27
C GLY A 202 -16.53 20.38 -0.94
N HIS A 203 -17.42 20.46 -1.92
CA HIS A 203 -17.88 19.31 -2.69
C HIS A 203 -17.10 19.10 -4.00
N ASN A 204 -15.97 19.78 -4.20
CA ASN A 204 -15.11 19.56 -5.36
C ASN A 204 -14.18 18.36 -5.14
N TYR A 205 -14.76 17.17 -5.00
CA TYR A 205 -14.06 15.92 -4.66
C TYR A 205 -13.00 15.53 -5.68
N LYS A 206 -13.26 15.73 -6.97
CA LYS A 206 -12.28 15.41 -8.03
C LYS A 206 -11.02 16.26 -7.89
N LYS A 207 -11.17 17.54 -7.56
CA LYS A 207 -10.02 18.44 -7.34
C LYS A 207 -9.25 18.04 -6.08
N ALA A 208 -9.93 17.65 -5.01
CA ALA A 208 -9.28 17.15 -3.79
C ALA A 208 -8.36 15.97 -4.08
N LEU A 209 -8.83 14.96 -4.83
CA LEU A 209 -8.04 13.81 -5.23
C LEU A 209 -6.91 14.17 -6.20
N ALA A 210 -7.17 15.05 -7.17
CA ALA A 210 -6.14 15.50 -8.09
C ALA A 210 -5.02 16.30 -7.41
N ASP A 211 -5.35 17.15 -6.43
CA ASP A 211 -4.34 17.90 -5.67
C ASP A 211 -3.63 17.00 -4.63
N TYR A 212 -4.32 15.98 -4.10
CA TYR A 212 -3.67 14.97 -3.28
C TYR A 212 -2.55 14.23 -4.04
N THR A 213 -2.80 13.80 -5.29
CA THR A 213 -1.75 13.12 -6.07
C THR A 213 -0.55 14.01 -6.36
N LYS A 214 -0.70 15.33 -6.38
CA LYS A 214 0.45 16.25 -6.50
C LYS A 214 1.37 16.20 -5.30
N ILE A 215 0.82 16.09 -4.09
CA ILE A 215 1.61 16.05 -2.86
C ILE A 215 1.99 14.64 -2.41
N ALA A 216 1.11 13.67 -2.63
CA ALA A 216 1.32 12.28 -2.23
C ALA A 216 1.97 11.41 -3.31
N GLY A 217 2.21 11.96 -4.50
CA GLY A 217 2.76 11.25 -5.66
C GLY A 217 1.69 10.67 -6.57
N ASN A 218 2.06 10.48 -7.83
CA ASN A 218 1.15 9.97 -8.86
C ASN A 218 0.80 8.49 -8.64
N ILE A 219 -0.34 8.08 -9.20
CA ILE A 219 -0.75 6.68 -9.32
C ILE A 219 0.00 6.09 -10.53
N PRO A 220 0.93 5.14 -10.36
CA PRO A 220 1.64 4.55 -11.49
C PRO A 220 0.69 3.75 -12.39
N LEU A 221 0.85 3.87 -13.69
CA LEU A 221 0.11 3.04 -14.64
C LEU A 221 0.77 1.66 -14.71
N PRO A 222 0.06 0.57 -14.36
CA PRO A 222 0.61 -0.78 -14.44
C PRO A 222 0.77 -1.26 -15.88
N PRO A 223 1.45 -2.40 -16.12
CA PRO A 223 1.51 -3.04 -17.43
C PRO A 223 0.12 -3.45 -17.94
N ASN A 224 -0.09 -3.50 -19.26
CA ASN A 224 -1.39 -3.81 -19.86
C ASN A 224 -1.97 -5.17 -19.46
N TYR A 225 -1.14 -6.19 -19.31
CA TYR A 225 -1.59 -7.53 -18.97
C TYR A 225 -2.28 -7.61 -17.60
N ILE A 226 -2.07 -6.62 -16.73
CA ILE A 226 -2.72 -6.51 -15.43
C ILE A 226 -4.25 -6.35 -15.56
N PHE A 227 -4.72 -5.71 -16.64
CA PHE A 227 -6.13 -5.47 -16.90
C PHE A 227 -6.85 -6.62 -17.61
N GLY A 228 -6.13 -7.71 -17.92
CA GLY A 228 -6.71 -8.92 -18.45
C GLY A 228 -7.26 -9.85 -17.35
N TYR A 229 -7.62 -11.06 -17.75
CA TYR A 229 -8.08 -12.08 -16.81
C TYR A 229 -6.88 -12.76 -16.13
N TRP A 230 -6.97 -12.98 -14.81
CA TRP A 230 -6.02 -13.72 -14.01
C TRP A 230 -6.65 -15.02 -13.51
N TYR A 231 -6.00 -16.12 -13.80
CA TYR A 231 -6.30 -17.38 -13.14
C TYR A 231 -5.50 -17.48 -11.83
N SER A 232 -6.19 -17.66 -10.73
CA SER A 232 -5.59 -17.83 -9.40
C SER A 232 -6.43 -18.80 -8.58
N LYS A 233 -5.79 -19.73 -7.88
CA LYS A 233 -6.43 -20.61 -6.92
C LYS A 233 -5.39 -21.11 -5.91
N TYR A 234 -5.74 -21.10 -4.63
CA TYR A 234 -4.94 -21.77 -3.61
C TYR A 234 -5.16 -23.27 -3.72
N SER A 235 -4.17 -23.97 -4.24
CA SER A 235 -4.17 -25.42 -4.44
C SER A 235 -2.75 -25.90 -4.67
N SER A 236 -2.43 -27.11 -4.18
CA SER A 236 -1.15 -27.77 -4.41
C SER A 236 -1.03 -28.31 -5.84
N TYR A 237 -1.06 -27.42 -6.82
CA TYR A 237 -0.97 -27.78 -8.24
C TYR A 237 0.42 -28.24 -8.63
N SER A 238 0.45 -29.38 -9.36
CA SER A 238 1.63 -29.85 -10.06
C SER A 238 1.85 -29.08 -11.37
N ALA A 239 3.03 -29.24 -11.98
CA ALA A 239 3.30 -28.70 -13.30
C ALA A 239 2.30 -29.21 -14.36
N ASP A 240 1.85 -30.47 -14.26
CA ASP A 240 0.86 -31.05 -15.16
C ASP A 240 -0.53 -30.47 -14.93
N ASP A 241 -0.90 -30.14 -13.69
CA ASP A 241 -2.16 -29.44 -13.41
C ASP A 241 -2.17 -28.05 -14.08
N TYR A 242 -1.09 -27.30 -14.02
CA TYR A 242 -0.97 -26.03 -14.72
C TYR A 242 -1.07 -26.21 -16.26
N ARG A 243 -0.46 -27.26 -16.83
CA ARG A 243 -0.61 -27.57 -18.25
C ARG A 243 -2.06 -27.87 -18.62
N ASN A 244 -2.75 -28.65 -17.81
CA ASN A 244 -4.17 -28.95 -17.98
C ASN A 244 -5.02 -27.68 -17.92
N ILE A 245 -4.79 -26.81 -16.94
CA ILE A 245 -5.48 -25.51 -16.80
C ILE A 245 -5.25 -24.65 -18.07
N MET A 246 -4.02 -24.53 -18.54
CA MET A 246 -3.71 -23.78 -19.77
C MET A 246 -4.46 -24.37 -21.00
N SER A 247 -4.50 -25.70 -21.09
CA SER A 247 -5.24 -26.40 -22.15
C SER A 247 -6.74 -26.14 -22.08
N ASP A 248 -7.32 -26.17 -20.88
CA ASP A 248 -8.74 -25.94 -20.66
C ASP A 248 -9.13 -24.49 -20.98
N LEU A 249 -8.32 -23.53 -20.53
CA LEU A 249 -8.53 -22.12 -20.85
C LEU A 249 -8.52 -21.88 -22.37
N LYS A 250 -7.57 -22.49 -23.07
CA LYS A 250 -7.45 -22.41 -24.53
C LYS A 250 -8.63 -23.09 -25.24
N THR A 251 -9.00 -24.29 -24.81
CA THR A 251 -10.10 -25.08 -25.39
C THR A 251 -11.44 -24.35 -25.26
N ASN A 252 -11.66 -23.74 -24.10
CA ASN A 252 -12.86 -22.97 -23.80
C ASN A 252 -12.79 -21.52 -24.30
N LYS A 253 -11.70 -21.13 -24.98
CA LYS A 253 -11.48 -19.77 -25.53
C LYS A 253 -11.59 -18.68 -24.48
N ILE A 254 -11.08 -18.94 -23.27
CA ILE A 254 -11.03 -17.96 -22.17
C ILE A 254 -9.70 -17.20 -22.28
N PRO A 255 -9.71 -15.93 -22.71
CA PRO A 255 -8.49 -15.13 -22.79
C PRO A 255 -7.96 -14.90 -21.38
N THR A 256 -6.70 -15.27 -21.16
CA THR A 256 -6.08 -15.17 -19.83
C THR A 256 -4.69 -14.58 -19.99
N ASP A 257 -4.40 -13.56 -19.21
CA ASP A 257 -3.14 -12.83 -19.28
C ASP A 257 -2.18 -13.21 -18.16
N VAL A 258 -2.69 -13.59 -16.99
CA VAL A 258 -1.87 -13.89 -15.81
C VAL A 258 -2.20 -15.24 -15.23
N MET A 259 -1.16 -16.01 -14.95
CA MET A 259 -1.20 -17.25 -14.19
C MET A 259 -0.55 -17.01 -12.82
N VAL A 260 -1.34 -17.08 -11.75
CA VAL A 260 -0.83 -16.99 -10.39
C VAL A 260 -0.46 -18.39 -9.93
N ILE A 261 0.75 -18.54 -9.40
CA ILE A 261 1.21 -19.76 -8.72
C ILE A 261 1.22 -19.44 -7.24
N ASP A 262 0.25 -20.02 -6.51
CA ASP A 262 0.03 -19.75 -5.11
C ASP A 262 1.06 -20.45 -4.23
N MET A 263 1.02 -20.23 -2.92
CA MET A 263 2.07 -20.53 -1.95
C MET A 263 2.68 -21.94 -2.01
N ASP A 264 2.01 -22.92 -2.58
CA ASP A 264 2.55 -24.28 -2.72
C ASP A 264 3.64 -24.41 -3.81
N TRP A 265 3.98 -23.30 -4.49
CA TRP A 265 5.15 -23.26 -5.37
C TRP A 265 6.44 -23.54 -4.60
N HIS A 266 6.52 -23.15 -3.33
CA HIS A 266 7.63 -23.45 -2.43
C HIS A 266 7.28 -24.57 -1.45
N TRP A 267 8.29 -25.10 -0.79
CA TRP A 267 8.07 -26.04 0.31
C TRP A 267 7.34 -25.34 1.44
N ASN A 268 6.15 -25.79 1.75
CA ASN A 268 5.36 -25.27 2.85
C ASN A 268 5.01 -26.37 3.86
N GLY A 269 4.64 -25.98 5.04
CA GLY A 269 4.11 -26.58 6.25
C GLY A 269 4.11 -28.09 6.46
N ASN A 270 3.91 -28.86 5.44
CA ASN A 270 3.60 -30.28 5.67
C ASN A 270 4.81 -31.21 5.78
N ALA A 271 5.96 -30.82 5.21
CA ALA A 271 7.16 -31.64 5.26
C ALA A 271 8.21 -31.16 6.27
N TYR A 272 8.31 -29.84 6.49
CA TYR A 272 9.39 -29.23 7.27
C TYR A 272 8.93 -28.44 8.48
N SER A 273 7.72 -27.90 8.48
CA SER A 273 7.25 -27.01 9.54
C SER A 273 6.50 -27.70 10.67
N GLN A 274 5.81 -28.80 10.38
CA GLN A 274 5.05 -29.52 11.42
C GLN A 274 5.94 -30.24 12.43
N SER A 275 7.10 -30.75 11.99
CA SER A 275 8.06 -31.39 12.91
C SER A 275 8.79 -30.41 13.82
N GLU A 276 8.79 -29.10 13.46
CA GLU A 276 9.53 -28.07 14.18
C GLU A 276 8.63 -26.95 14.76
N GLY A 277 7.30 -27.09 14.69
CA GLY A 277 6.34 -26.13 15.25
C GLY A 277 6.28 -24.79 14.52
N ARG A 278 6.67 -24.75 13.24
CA ARG A 278 6.63 -23.55 12.39
C ARG A 278 5.49 -23.64 11.40
N GLY A 279 4.71 -22.58 11.32
CA GLY A 279 3.62 -22.52 10.36
C GLY A 279 4.13 -22.24 8.95
N GLY A 280 4.48 -23.17 8.15
CA GLY A 280 5.06 -23.21 6.82
C GLY A 280 4.50 -22.30 5.74
N TRP A 281 4.16 -21.06 6.06
CA TRP A 281 3.68 -20.06 5.12
C TRP A 281 4.83 -19.40 4.34
N THR A 282 6.02 -19.28 4.95
CA THR A 282 7.19 -18.68 4.34
C THR A 282 8.08 -19.74 3.71
N GLY A 283 8.45 -19.57 2.45
CA GLY A 283 9.40 -20.40 1.73
C GLY A 283 9.94 -19.72 0.49
N TRP A 284 11.12 -20.17 0.03
CA TRP A 284 11.85 -19.56 -1.07
C TRP A 284 12.37 -20.58 -2.08
N SER A 285 12.38 -21.85 -1.79
CA SER A 285 12.83 -22.92 -2.69
C SER A 285 11.64 -23.61 -3.33
N TRP A 286 11.72 -23.83 -4.62
CA TRP A 286 10.68 -24.53 -5.36
C TRP A 286 10.37 -25.91 -4.76
N ASN A 287 9.09 -26.21 -4.61
CA ASN A 287 8.62 -27.55 -4.32
C ASN A 287 8.76 -28.45 -5.57
N THR A 288 9.92 -29.06 -5.69
CA THR A 288 10.27 -29.90 -6.85
C THR A 288 9.46 -31.18 -6.96
N ASN A 289 8.69 -31.57 -5.93
CA ASN A 289 7.72 -32.65 -6.05
C ASN A 289 6.50 -32.23 -6.89
N LEU A 290 6.10 -30.99 -6.81
CA LEU A 290 5.01 -30.44 -7.60
C LEU A 290 5.51 -29.87 -8.92
N ILE A 291 6.60 -29.12 -8.89
CA ILE A 291 7.16 -28.41 -10.05
C ILE A 291 8.64 -28.80 -10.25
N PRO A 292 8.92 -29.96 -10.85
CA PRO A 292 10.30 -30.48 -10.98
C PRO A 292 11.22 -29.63 -11.85
N ASN A 293 10.66 -28.87 -12.80
CA ASN A 293 11.37 -27.96 -13.68
C ASN A 293 10.68 -26.61 -13.74
N PRO A 294 10.88 -25.74 -12.75
CA PRO A 294 10.21 -24.44 -12.68
C PRO A 294 10.46 -23.57 -13.90
N LYS A 295 11.71 -23.40 -14.28
CA LYS A 295 12.09 -22.62 -15.47
C LYS A 295 11.44 -23.11 -16.76
N GLY A 296 11.30 -24.44 -16.91
CA GLY A 296 10.60 -25.04 -18.03
C GLY A 296 9.12 -24.68 -18.02
N LEU A 297 8.43 -24.82 -16.88
CA LEU A 297 7.02 -24.48 -16.73
C LEU A 297 6.77 -22.98 -17.01
N LEU A 298 7.58 -22.10 -16.42
CA LEU A 298 7.46 -20.64 -16.65
C LEU A 298 7.68 -20.29 -18.13
N SER A 299 8.63 -20.94 -18.80
CA SER A 299 8.88 -20.77 -20.23
C SER A 299 7.68 -21.26 -21.08
N GLU A 300 7.06 -22.38 -20.71
CA GLU A 300 5.83 -22.88 -21.36
C GLU A 300 4.68 -21.87 -21.21
N MET A 301 4.47 -21.30 -20.01
CA MET A 301 3.48 -20.25 -19.77
C MET A 301 3.75 -19.02 -20.63
N HIS A 302 4.98 -18.53 -20.66
CA HIS A 302 5.37 -17.40 -21.51
C HIS A 302 5.16 -17.66 -23.00
N SER A 303 5.46 -18.89 -23.48
CA SER A 303 5.24 -19.26 -24.88
C SER A 303 3.77 -19.18 -25.31
N GLN A 304 2.85 -19.24 -24.34
CA GLN A 304 1.41 -19.10 -24.54
C GLN A 304 0.90 -17.69 -24.16
N ASN A 305 1.81 -16.73 -23.95
CA ASN A 305 1.55 -15.33 -23.60
C ASN A 305 0.99 -15.09 -22.17
N PHE A 306 1.09 -16.06 -21.26
CA PHE A 306 0.79 -15.82 -19.87
C PHE A 306 1.94 -15.04 -19.20
N LYS A 307 1.60 -14.18 -18.28
CA LYS A 307 2.50 -13.61 -17.27
C LYS A 307 2.35 -14.39 -15.97
N THR A 308 3.41 -14.45 -15.18
CA THR A 308 3.46 -15.28 -13.98
C THR A 308 3.66 -14.44 -12.73
N ALA A 309 2.92 -14.76 -11.69
CA ALA A 309 3.09 -14.19 -10.35
C ALA A 309 3.25 -15.32 -9.32
N LEU A 310 4.18 -15.14 -8.40
CA LEU A 310 4.32 -16.01 -7.23
C LEU A 310 3.80 -15.31 -5.98
N ASN A 311 3.04 -16.07 -5.17
CA ASN A 311 2.56 -15.63 -3.86
C ASN A 311 3.70 -15.67 -2.84
N LEU A 312 3.81 -14.68 -1.96
CA LEU A 312 4.83 -14.56 -0.92
C LEU A 312 4.21 -14.29 0.46
N HIS A 313 4.73 -15.01 1.46
CA HIS A 313 4.48 -14.80 2.89
C HIS A 313 5.83 -14.65 3.62
N PRO A 314 6.48 -13.50 3.63
CA PRO A 314 7.91 -13.39 3.97
C PRO A 314 8.23 -13.37 5.47
N ALA A 315 7.25 -13.32 6.34
CA ALA A 315 7.42 -12.97 7.77
C ALA A 315 8.42 -13.83 8.55
N ASP A 316 8.53 -15.13 8.24
CA ASP A 316 9.40 -16.05 9.00
C ASP A 316 10.87 -16.00 8.55
N GLY A 317 11.19 -15.17 7.54
CA GLY A 317 12.56 -15.03 7.05
C GLY A 317 13.03 -16.18 6.18
N ILE A 318 14.33 -16.52 6.21
CA ILE A 318 14.94 -17.52 5.33
C ILE A 318 15.38 -18.71 6.18
N ASN A 319 14.69 -19.83 6.04
CA ASN A 319 14.93 -21.03 6.82
C ASN A 319 16.01 -21.93 6.20
N GLN A 320 16.92 -22.44 7.02
CA GLN A 320 18.02 -23.30 6.55
C GLN A 320 17.54 -24.64 5.98
N ILE A 321 16.45 -25.20 6.51
CA ILE A 321 15.92 -26.49 6.07
C ILE A 321 15.11 -26.34 4.78
N GLU A 322 14.25 -25.32 4.73
CA GLU A 322 13.41 -25.05 3.56
C GLU A 322 14.21 -24.51 2.38
N SER A 323 15.16 -23.61 2.63
CA SER A 323 15.93 -22.91 1.60
C SER A 323 17.44 -22.97 1.87
N PRO A 324 18.07 -24.15 1.89
CA PRO A 324 19.47 -24.31 2.33
C PRO A 324 20.45 -23.50 1.48
N THR A 325 20.25 -23.41 0.18
CA THR A 325 21.12 -22.68 -0.73
C THR A 325 21.05 -21.16 -0.50
N TYR A 326 19.84 -20.62 -0.42
CA TYR A 326 19.62 -19.19 -0.16
C TYR A 326 20.05 -18.79 1.26
N PHE A 327 19.75 -19.65 2.25
CA PHE A 327 20.24 -19.46 3.62
C PHE A 327 21.76 -19.36 3.67
N ALA A 328 22.47 -20.33 3.06
CA ALA A 328 23.93 -20.34 3.09
C ALA A 328 24.54 -19.12 2.41
N ALA A 329 24.01 -18.72 1.23
CA ALA A 329 24.47 -17.56 0.50
C ALA A 329 24.27 -16.26 1.30
N MET A 330 23.07 -16.04 1.83
CA MET A 330 22.75 -14.84 2.60
C MET A 330 23.48 -14.81 3.95
N ASN A 331 23.55 -15.94 4.67
CA ASN A 331 24.24 -16.00 5.95
C ASN A 331 25.74 -15.69 5.80
N SER A 332 26.36 -16.21 4.76
CA SER A 332 27.77 -15.88 4.42
C SER A 332 27.95 -14.42 4.10
N GLU A 333 27.11 -13.83 3.24
CA GLU A 333 27.18 -12.44 2.81
C GLU A 333 26.95 -11.47 3.97
N LEU A 334 26.02 -11.78 4.85
CA LEU A 334 25.62 -10.97 6.00
C LEU A 334 26.46 -11.23 7.26
N GLY A 335 27.41 -12.16 7.22
CA GLY A 335 28.28 -12.49 8.35
C GLY A 335 27.54 -12.96 9.61
N GLY A 336 26.39 -13.59 9.46
CA GLY A 336 25.56 -14.08 10.57
C GLY A 336 24.76 -13.01 11.32
N LYS A 337 24.76 -11.76 10.88
CA LYS A 337 24.14 -10.61 11.58
C LYS A 337 22.67 -10.82 11.96
N TYR A 338 21.90 -11.51 11.13
CA TYR A 338 20.46 -11.71 11.31
C TYR A 338 20.09 -13.14 11.68
N LEU A 339 21.10 -13.98 11.98
CA LEU A 339 20.90 -15.39 12.29
C LEU A 339 20.13 -15.55 13.59
N ASN A 340 19.15 -16.41 13.59
CA ASN A 340 18.44 -16.91 14.75
C ASN A 340 18.75 -18.40 14.93
N ASP A 341 19.76 -18.70 15.74
CA ASP A 341 20.24 -20.07 15.96
C ASP A 341 19.14 -20.98 16.53
N SER A 342 18.24 -20.45 17.36
CA SER A 342 17.16 -21.24 17.94
C SER A 342 16.11 -21.70 16.92
N ARG A 343 16.07 -21.06 15.77
CA ARG A 343 15.10 -21.34 14.69
C ARG A 343 15.76 -21.81 13.40
N ASN A 344 17.08 -21.87 13.34
CA ASN A 344 17.84 -22.15 12.10
C ASN A 344 17.37 -21.28 10.92
N ASN A 345 17.16 -20.00 11.16
CA ASN A 345 16.75 -19.09 10.11
C ASN A 345 17.45 -17.74 10.18
N ILE A 346 17.50 -17.03 9.06
CA ILE A 346 17.82 -15.61 8.99
C ILE A 346 16.50 -14.85 9.18
N ASN A 347 16.42 -14.08 10.26
CA ASN A 347 15.21 -13.30 10.55
C ASN A 347 14.87 -12.32 9.44
N TRP A 348 13.59 -12.16 9.17
CA TRP A 348 13.10 -11.14 8.25
C TRP A 348 13.48 -9.74 8.73
N SER A 349 14.22 -9.00 7.92
CA SER A 349 14.85 -7.74 8.32
C SER A 349 14.90 -6.73 7.17
N LEU A 350 13.79 -6.59 6.42
CA LEU A 350 13.71 -5.75 5.23
C LEU A 350 13.90 -4.24 5.53
N ASP A 351 13.84 -3.85 6.79
CA ASP A 351 14.14 -2.50 7.27
C ASP A 351 15.64 -2.13 7.26
N TYR A 352 16.53 -3.10 6.97
CA TYR A 352 17.97 -2.87 6.82
C TYR A 352 18.43 -3.03 5.37
N THR A 353 19.25 -2.09 4.90
CA THR A 353 19.68 -2.04 3.51
C THR A 353 20.59 -3.21 3.11
N ASP A 354 21.46 -3.67 4.01
CA ASP A 354 22.34 -4.82 3.76
C ASP A 354 21.54 -6.12 3.61
N PHE A 355 20.56 -6.37 4.49
CA PHE A 355 19.65 -7.49 4.36
C PHE A 355 18.87 -7.41 3.04
N THR A 356 18.27 -6.24 2.75
CA THR A 356 17.47 -6.04 1.54
C THR A 356 18.27 -6.31 0.27
N LYS A 357 19.50 -5.81 0.18
CA LYS A 357 20.38 -6.06 -0.95
C LYS A 357 20.68 -7.54 -1.12
N SER A 358 21.05 -8.21 -0.03
CA SER A 358 21.37 -9.65 -0.05
C SER A 358 20.15 -10.49 -0.42
N PHE A 359 18.98 -10.17 0.13
CA PHE A 359 17.73 -10.85 -0.16
C PHE A 359 17.32 -10.72 -1.65
N PHE A 360 17.28 -9.50 -2.17
CA PHE A 360 16.95 -9.31 -3.59
C PHE A 360 17.96 -9.95 -4.53
N LYS A 361 19.26 -9.83 -4.23
CA LYS A 361 20.33 -10.41 -5.05
C LYS A 361 20.23 -11.94 -5.09
N ASN A 362 20.11 -12.60 -3.95
CA ASN A 362 20.25 -14.05 -3.85
C ASN A 362 18.95 -14.81 -4.08
N ILE A 363 17.80 -14.21 -3.82
CA ILE A 363 16.50 -14.89 -3.89
C ILE A 363 15.62 -14.32 -5.00
N ILE A 364 15.24 -13.05 -4.89
CA ILE A 364 14.24 -12.47 -5.79
C ILE A 364 14.74 -12.42 -7.23
N ARG A 365 15.98 -11.98 -7.47
CA ARG A 365 16.57 -11.91 -8.82
C ARG A 365 16.82 -13.29 -9.42
N ASP A 366 17.06 -14.30 -8.60
CA ASP A 366 17.20 -15.67 -9.07
C ASP A 366 15.89 -16.17 -9.68
N HIS A 367 14.79 -16.09 -8.96
CA HIS A 367 13.45 -16.45 -9.46
C HIS A 367 12.99 -15.59 -10.65
N GLU A 368 13.29 -14.30 -10.64
CA GLU A 368 13.01 -13.44 -11.79
C GLU A 368 13.81 -13.89 -13.04
N SER A 369 15.04 -14.39 -12.86
CA SER A 369 15.84 -14.94 -13.96
C SER A 369 15.30 -16.28 -14.50
N GLU A 370 14.55 -17.01 -13.68
CA GLU A 370 13.84 -18.22 -14.09
C GLU A 370 12.58 -17.93 -14.91
N GLY A 371 11.98 -16.71 -14.75
CA GLY A 371 10.81 -16.30 -15.51
C GLY A 371 9.66 -15.73 -14.69
N VAL A 372 9.86 -15.43 -13.41
CA VAL A 372 8.83 -14.76 -12.61
C VAL A 372 8.67 -13.31 -13.05
N ASP A 373 7.46 -12.92 -13.47
CA ASP A 373 7.20 -11.56 -13.97
C ASP A 373 7.00 -10.55 -12.85
N PHE A 374 6.23 -10.91 -11.80
CA PHE A 374 5.97 -10.04 -10.64
C PHE A 374 5.59 -10.83 -9.39
N TRP A 375 5.45 -10.14 -8.26
CA TRP A 375 5.29 -10.74 -6.95
C TRP A 375 3.95 -10.39 -6.32
N TRP A 376 3.32 -11.37 -5.67
CA TRP A 376 2.16 -11.18 -4.83
C TRP A 376 2.59 -11.20 -3.36
N LEU A 377 2.60 -10.01 -2.73
CA LEU A 377 2.89 -9.82 -1.31
C LEU A 377 1.59 -10.03 -0.53
N ASP A 378 1.42 -11.22 -0.01
CA ASP A 378 0.20 -11.63 0.67
C ASP A 378 0.30 -11.41 2.20
N TRP A 379 -0.58 -12.04 2.95
CA TRP A 379 -0.66 -11.97 4.41
C TRP A 379 0.62 -12.46 5.09
N GLN A 380 0.66 -12.40 6.43
CA GLN A 380 1.76 -12.90 7.28
C GLN A 380 3.01 -12.02 7.32
N GLN A 381 2.93 -10.76 6.91
CA GLN A 381 3.88 -9.78 7.41
C GLN A 381 3.49 -9.41 8.84
N TYR A 382 4.45 -9.11 9.69
CA TYR A 382 4.19 -8.52 10.99
C TYR A 382 3.48 -7.17 10.83
N LEU A 383 2.70 -6.74 11.83
CA LEU A 383 2.13 -5.39 11.82
C LEU A 383 3.21 -4.32 11.73
N THR A 384 4.26 -4.49 12.54
CA THR A 384 5.44 -3.62 12.55
C THR A 384 6.69 -4.46 12.57
N SER A 385 7.79 -3.90 12.05
CA SER A 385 9.10 -4.54 12.09
C SER A 385 9.48 -4.93 13.52
N PRO A 386 9.98 -6.16 13.73
CA PRO A 386 10.48 -6.56 15.03
C PRO A 386 11.75 -5.80 15.49
N TYR A 387 12.44 -5.15 14.56
CA TYR A 387 13.68 -4.39 14.84
C TYR A 387 13.44 -2.89 14.86
N THR A 388 12.68 -2.38 13.89
CA THR A 388 12.29 -0.96 13.84
C THR A 388 10.86 -0.85 14.32
N ASN A 389 10.71 -0.84 15.64
CA ASN A 389 9.41 -0.75 16.28
C ASN A 389 8.61 0.43 15.70
N SER A 390 7.39 0.18 15.26
CA SER A 390 6.49 1.15 14.60
C SER A 390 6.71 1.38 13.10
N LEU A 391 7.67 0.72 12.44
CA LEU A 391 7.71 0.67 10.98
C LEU A 391 6.67 -0.36 10.50
N SER A 392 5.69 0.07 9.70
CA SER A 392 4.72 -0.86 9.11
C SER A 392 5.40 -1.82 8.14
N GLU A 393 5.38 -3.11 8.43
CA GLU A 393 5.94 -4.13 7.54
C GLU A 393 5.19 -4.17 6.21
N THR A 394 3.87 -4.03 6.22
CA THR A 394 3.10 -4.05 4.99
C THR A 394 3.44 -2.89 4.07
N PHE A 395 3.41 -1.67 4.61
CA PHE A 395 3.78 -0.49 3.82
C PHE A 395 5.22 -0.60 3.31
N TRP A 396 6.14 -1.05 4.19
CA TRP A 396 7.55 -1.12 3.87
C TRP A 396 7.87 -2.20 2.83
N CYS A 397 7.26 -3.39 2.94
CA CYS A 397 7.36 -4.42 1.90
C CYS A 397 6.87 -3.90 0.55
N ASN A 398 5.69 -3.26 0.51
CA ASN A 398 5.16 -2.68 -0.73
C ASN A 398 6.10 -1.63 -1.31
N TYR A 399 6.61 -0.73 -0.46
CA TYR A 399 7.57 0.29 -0.85
C TYR A 399 8.84 -0.30 -1.46
N VAL A 400 9.48 -1.23 -0.77
CA VAL A 400 10.75 -1.83 -1.18
C VAL A 400 10.56 -2.67 -2.45
N PHE A 401 9.60 -3.59 -2.48
CA PHE A 401 9.37 -4.45 -3.64
C PHE A 401 8.99 -3.67 -4.90
N PHE A 402 8.18 -2.62 -4.76
CA PHE A 402 7.83 -1.78 -5.91
C PHE A 402 9.04 -1.01 -6.45
N ASN A 403 9.86 -0.41 -5.57
CA ASN A 403 11.08 0.28 -5.98
C ASN A 403 12.13 -0.68 -6.58
N GLU A 404 12.24 -1.90 -6.06
CA GLU A 404 13.09 -2.93 -6.64
C GLU A 404 12.57 -3.41 -8.00
N ALA A 405 11.25 -3.56 -8.17
CA ALA A 405 10.65 -3.85 -9.47
C ALA A 405 10.92 -2.72 -10.48
N ALA A 406 10.94 -1.46 -10.04
CA ALA A 406 11.23 -0.31 -10.89
C ALA A 406 12.67 -0.27 -11.42
N LYS A 407 13.60 -0.99 -10.80
CA LYS A 407 14.99 -1.15 -11.31
C LYS A 407 15.08 -2.08 -12.53
N ARG A 408 14.07 -2.90 -12.77
CA ARG A 408 14.05 -3.80 -13.93
C ARG A 408 13.81 -2.99 -15.19
N THR A 409 14.76 -3.05 -16.11
CA THR A 409 14.70 -2.33 -17.40
C THR A 409 13.64 -2.94 -18.34
N GLY A 410 12.98 -2.09 -19.11
CA GLY A 410 12.00 -2.51 -20.10
C GLY A 410 10.62 -2.92 -19.56
N HIS A 411 10.39 -2.80 -18.26
CA HIS A 411 9.11 -3.15 -17.62
C HIS A 411 8.58 -1.97 -16.80
N ARG A 412 7.25 -1.80 -16.78
CA ARG A 412 6.60 -0.97 -15.77
C ARG A 412 6.61 -1.75 -14.45
N PRO A 413 6.96 -1.10 -13.32
CA PRO A 413 6.92 -1.78 -12.04
C PRO A 413 5.49 -2.16 -11.67
N VAL A 414 5.34 -3.32 -11.09
CA VAL A 414 4.08 -3.82 -10.55
C VAL A 414 4.36 -4.83 -9.44
N ILE A 415 3.61 -4.75 -8.39
CA ILE A 415 3.45 -5.77 -7.35
C ILE A 415 1.95 -5.99 -7.14
N PHE A 416 1.60 -7.12 -6.57
CA PHE A 416 0.24 -7.39 -6.12
C PHE A 416 0.26 -7.53 -4.60
N HIS A 417 -0.55 -6.74 -3.87
CA HIS A 417 -0.45 -6.70 -2.41
C HIS A 417 -1.81 -6.45 -1.74
N ARG A 418 -1.88 -6.69 -0.43
CA ARG A 418 -3.15 -6.75 0.28
C ARG A 418 -3.81 -5.41 0.49
N TRP A 419 -3.14 -4.37 0.86
CA TRP A 419 -3.79 -3.09 1.14
C TRP A 419 -2.80 -1.96 1.19
N GLY A 420 -3.38 -0.79 1.32
CA GLY A 420 -2.58 0.34 1.64
C GLY A 420 -3.42 1.48 2.15
N GLY A 421 -3.06 2.13 3.19
CA GLY A 421 -3.57 3.42 3.61
C GLY A 421 -3.06 4.54 2.71
N LEU A 422 -3.17 5.77 3.19
CA LEU A 422 -2.65 6.94 2.49
C LEU A 422 -1.17 6.77 2.12
N GLY A 423 -0.83 7.06 0.89
CA GLY A 423 0.51 6.91 0.32
C GLY A 423 0.75 5.61 -0.43
N SER A 424 -0.01 4.55 -0.18
CA SER A 424 0.19 3.24 -0.80
C SER A 424 -0.32 3.15 -2.25
N HIS A 425 -1.13 4.11 -2.70
CA HIS A 425 -1.56 4.24 -4.10
C HIS A 425 -0.37 4.34 -5.09
N ARG A 426 0.83 4.63 -4.60
CA ARG A 426 2.07 4.66 -5.38
C ARG A 426 2.61 3.27 -5.73
N TYR A 427 2.14 2.22 -5.06
CA TYR A 427 2.71 0.86 -5.15
C TYR A 427 1.66 -0.12 -5.66
N GLN A 428 1.25 0.06 -6.92
CA GLN A 428 0.19 -0.73 -7.56
C GLN A 428 0.62 -2.18 -7.79
N ILE A 429 -0.30 -3.12 -7.62
CA ILE A 429 -1.75 -3.05 -7.43
C ILE A 429 -2.15 -3.67 -6.10
N GLY A 430 -3.36 -3.37 -5.59
CA GLY A 430 -3.89 -3.96 -4.36
C GLY A 430 -5.05 -4.93 -4.57
N PHE A 431 -5.38 -5.70 -3.54
CA PHE A 431 -6.63 -6.46 -3.45
C PHE A 431 -7.21 -6.39 -2.02
N SER A 432 -8.49 -6.77 -1.89
CA SER A 432 -9.24 -6.59 -0.63
C SER A 432 -8.90 -7.59 0.47
N GLY A 433 -8.13 -8.64 0.16
CA GLY A 433 -7.83 -9.73 1.09
C GLY A 433 -8.78 -10.92 0.93
N ASP A 434 -8.74 -11.87 1.88
CA ASP A 434 -9.46 -13.13 1.85
C ASP A 434 -10.97 -12.92 2.09
N ALA A 435 -11.72 -12.74 1.03
CA ALA A 435 -13.17 -12.58 1.12
C ALA A 435 -13.87 -13.91 1.39
N ASN A 436 -14.97 -13.89 2.15
CA ASN A 436 -15.78 -15.08 2.36
C ASN A 436 -16.55 -15.47 1.08
N ILE A 437 -16.74 -16.77 0.88
CA ILE A 437 -17.65 -17.32 -0.15
C ILE A 437 -19.09 -17.07 0.31
N SER A 438 -19.61 -15.85 0.11
CA SER A 438 -20.96 -15.46 0.56
C SER A 438 -21.54 -14.32 -0.27
N TYR A 439 -22.87 -14.19 -0.22
CA TYR A 439 -23.58 -13.05 -0.81
C TYR A 439 -23.34 -11.76 -0.02
N GLU A 440 -23.11 -11.85 1.28
CA GLU A 440 -22.82 -10.70 2.15
C GLU A 440 -21.47 -10.09 1.84
N ALA A 441 -20.44 -10.90 1.63
CA ALA A 441 -19.13 -10.44 1.20
C ALA A 441 -19.25 -9.74 -0.17
N LEU A 442 -19.88 -10.40 -1.14
CA LEU A 442 -20.11 -9.82 -2.45
C LEU A 442 -20.89 -8.49 -2.39
N ALA A 443 -21.88 -8.37 -1.53
CA ALA A 443 -22.67 -7.13 -1.38
C ALA A 443 -21.82 -5.98 -0.79
N PHE A 444 -20.76 -6.28 -0.05
CA PHE A 444 -19.88 -5.28 0.53
C PHE A 444 -18.79 -4.80 -0.43
N GLU A 445 -18.29 -5.64 -1.33
CA GLU A 445 -17.17 -5.34 -2.22
C GLU A 445 -17.38 -4.10 -3.12
N PRO A 446 -18.58 -3.82 -3.69
CA PRO A 446 -18.81 -2.58 -4.42
C PRO A 446 -18.60 -1.31 -3.57
N TYR A 447 -19.01 -1.36 -2.30
CA TYR A 447 -18.80 -0.26 -1.36
C TYR A 447 -17.30 -0.07 -1.09
N PHE A 448 -16.58 -1.14 -0.76
CA PHE A 448 -15.14 -1.09 -0.53
C PHE A 448 -14.38 -0.56 -1.76
N THR A 449 -14.73 -1.04 -2.96
CA THR A 449 -14.12 -0.60 -4.22
C THR A 449 -14.34 0.90 -4.47
N ALA A 450 -15.54 1.39 -4.21
CA ALA A 450 -15.87 2.81 -4.37
C ALA A 450 -15.09 3.68 -3.38
N THR A 451 -15.03 3.27 -2.10
CA THR A 451 -14.33 4.06 -1.07
C THR A 451 -12.82 4.03 -1.22
N ALA A 452 -12.22 2.97 -1.75
CA ALA A 452 -10.79 2.89 -2.04
C ALA A 452 -10.34 4.02 -3.00
N SER A 453 -11.20 4.41 -3.95
CA SER A 453 -10.95 5.53 -4.85
C SER A 453 -10.80 6.87 -4.12
N ASN A 454 -11.39 7.03 -2.92
CA ASN A 454 -11.30 8.26 -2.11
C ASN A 454 -9.92 8.45 -1.44
N VAL A 455 -9.01 7.50 -1.61
CA VAL A 455 -7.60 7.59 -1.15
C VAL A 455 -6.61 7.32 -2.29
N GLY A 456 -7.09 7.41 -3.54
CA GLY A 456 -6.26 7.25 -4.74
C GLY A 456 -6.01 5.80 -5.16
N TYR A 457 -6.64 4.83 -4.52
CA TYR A 457 -6.54 3.41 -4.91
C TYR A 457 -7.50 3.11 -6.07
N GLY A 458 -7.04 3.34 -7.30
CA GLY A 458 -7.83 3.11 -8.52
C GLY A 458 -7.66 1.72 -9.12
N TYR A 459 -6.53 1.03 -8.86
CA TYR A 459 -6.24 -0.29 -9.38
C TYR A 459 -6.36 -1.32 -8.26
N TRP A 460 -7.52 -1.93 -8.17
CA TRP A 460 -7.94 -2.75 -7.06
C TRP A 460 -8.62 -4.01 -7.53
N GLY A 461 -8.29 -5.15 -6.93
CA GLY A 461 -8.88 -6.45 -7.21
C GLY A 461 -9.53 -7.06 -5.99
N HIS A 462 -10.13 -8.21 -6.19
CA HIS A 462 -10.81 -9.00 -5.16
C HIS A 462 -10.54 -10.48 -5.40
N ASP A 463 -10.84 -11.30 -4.40
CA ASP A 463 -10.96 -12.74 -4.58
C ASP A 463 -12.33 -13.04 -5.18
N LEU A 464 -12.45 -12.96 -6.53
CA LEU A 464 -13.72 -13.19 -7.21
C LEU A 464 -14.12 -14.67 -7.12
N GLY A 465 -15.24 -14.91 -6.45
CA GLY A 465 -15.71 -16.23 -6.05
C GLY A 465 -15.68 -16.44 -4.55
N GLY A 466 -14.79 -15.72 -3.86
CA GLY A 466 -14.51 -15.84 -2.44
C GLY A 466 -13.41 -16.86 -2.16
N HIS A 467 -12.61 -16.61 -1.13
CA HIS A 467 -11.49 -17.46 -0.72
C HIS A 467 -11.80 -18.22 0.58
N MET A 468 -12.32 -17.51 1.60
CA MET A 468 -12.58 -18.10 2.90
C MET A 468 -13.85 -18.94 2.90
N PHE A 469 -13.71 -20.14 3.41
CA PHE A 469 -14.84 -21.05 3.57
C PHE A 469 -15.85 -20.52 4.61
N SER A 470 -17.11 -20.36 4.23
CA SER A 470 -18.14 -19.86 5.15
C SER A 470 -19.36 -20.79 5.28
N ASN A 471 -19.71 -21.51 4.22
CA ASN A 471 -20.88 -22.39 4.17
C ASN A 471 -20.73 -23.40 3.01
N GLU A 472 -20.85 -24.69 3.29
CA GLU A 472 -20.75 -25.76 2.28
C GLU A 472 -21.75 -25.61 1.13
N GLU A 473 -22.95 -25.11 1.40
CA GLU A 473 -23.97 -24.91 0.38
C GLU A 473 -23.60 -23.83 -0.64
N LEU A 474 -22.69 -22.90 -0.28
CA LEU A 474 -22.29 -21.79 -1.12
C LEU A 474 -21.04 -22.06 -1.94
N VAL A 475 -20.17 -22.99 -1.53
CA VAL A 475 -18.86 -23.26 -2.17
C VAL A 475 -18.99 -23.57 -3.66
N ASN A 476 -20.00 -24.29 -4.07
CA ASN A 476 -20.24 -24.66 -5.48
C ASN A 476 -21.53 -24.06 -6.03
N ASN A 477 -22.02 -22.97 -5.42
CA ASN A 477 -23.26 -22.34 -5.89
C ASN A 477 -23.02 -21.56 -7.19
N PRO A 478 -23.54 -22.03 -8.34
CA PRO A 478 -23.25 -21.39 -9.63
C PRO A 478 -23.84 -19.99 -9.74
N ASN A 479 -24.91 -19.69 -8.99
CA ASN A 479 -25.51 -18.36 -9.00
C ASN A 479 -24.62 -17.36 -8.24
N LEU A 480 -24.03 -17.76 -7.11
CA LEU A 480 -23.09 -16.91 -6.37
C LEU A 480 -21.84 -16.64 -7.21
N VAL A 481 -21.25 -17.68 -7.81
CA VAL A 481 -20.08 -17.53 -8.70
C VAL A 481 -20.40 -16.61 -9.86
N LEU A 482 -21.57 -16.79 -10.52
CA LEU A 482 -21.99 -15.91 -11.60
C LEU A 482 -22.09 -14.44 -11.16
N ARG A 483 -22.60 -14.17 -9.95
CA ARG A 483 -22.72 -12.80 -9.43
C ARG A 483 -21.33 -12.20 -9.11
N TRP A 484 -20.42 -12.99 -8.57
CA TRP A 484 -19.03 -12.55 -8.39
C TRP A 484 -18.37 -12.19 -9.73
N ILE A 485 -18.53 -13.02 -10.76
CA ILE A 485 -18.00 -12.74 -12.10
C ILE A 485 -18.64 -11.48 -12.70
N GLN A 486 -19.95 -11.30 -12.58
CA GLN A 486 -20.64 -10.09 -13.05
C GLN A 486 -20.12 -8.82 -12.37
N PHE A 487 -19.83 -8.87 -11.07
CA PHE A 487 -19.19 -7.77 -10.34
C PHE A 487 -17.75 -7.57 -10.84
N GLY A 488 -16.98 -8.64 -10.97
CA GLY A 488 -15.56 -8.61 -11.36
C GLY A 488 -15.33 -7.96 -12.72
N VAL A 489 -16.25 -8.10 -13.68
CA VAL A 489 -16.17 -7.46 -15.00
C VAL A 489 -16.08 -5.92 -14.90
N PHE A 490 -16.59 -5.32 -13.83
CA PHE A 490 -16.56 -3.88 -13.59
C PHE A 490 -15.40 -3.43 -12.67
N THR A 491 -14.57 -4.37 -12.21
CA THR A 491 -13.38 -4.03 -11.40
C THR A 491 -12.15 -3.88 -12.31
N PRO A 492 -11.19 -3.03 -11.95
CA PRO A 492 -9.98 -2.85 -12.75
C PRO A 492 -9.15 -4.13 -12.91
N ILE A 493 -9.16 -5.00 -11.91
CA ILE A 493 -8.41 -6.25 -11.88
C ILE A 493 -9.39 -7.42 -11.84
N PHE A 494 -9.43 -8.19 -12.91
CA PHE A 494 -10.34 -9.33 -13.04
C PHE A 494 -9.59 -10.63 -12.70
N ARG A 495 -9.58 -10.98 -11.41
CA ARG A 495 -8.92 -12.18 -10.87
C ARG A 495 -9.92 -13.08 -10.17
N THR A 496 -10.14 -14.28 -10.69
CA THR A 496 -10.80 -15.33 -9.90
C THR A 496 -9.82 -15.88 -8.87
N HIS A 497 -10.29 -16.12 -7.67
CA HIS A 497 -9.50 -16.79 -6.65
C HIS A 497 -10.40 -17.62 -5.74
N ALA A 498 -9.91 -18.76 -5.31
CA ALA A 498 -10.63 -19.66 -4.41
C ALA A 498 -9.61 -20.52 -3.62
N THR A 499 -10.08 -21.14 -2.56
CA THR A 499 -9.42 -22.27 -1.91
C THR A 499 -10.00 -23.59 -2.40
N ASN A 500 -9.35 -24.71 -2.09
CA ASN A 500 -9.88 -26.06 -2.37
C ASN A 500 -11.05 -26.38 -1.48
#